data_080f0604955dce0159457efe6be40e5b
#
_entry.id   080f0604955dce0159457efe6be40e5b
#
_cell.length_a   1.000
_cell.length_b   1.000
_cell.length_c   1.000
_cell.angle_alpha   90.00
_cell.angle_beta   90.00
_cell.angle_gamma   90.00
#
_symmetry.space_group_name_H-M   'P 1'
#
loop_
_entity.id
_entity.type
_entity.pdbx_description
1 polymer ?
#
loop_
_entity_poly.entity_id
_entity_poly.type
_entity_poly.pdbx_seq_one_letter_code
_entity_poly.pdbx_strand_id
1 'polypeptide(L)'
;MKGAYQIRAELKEEEKQLMRIYEIHNEGKAMEQKISPEYVQTSLAASLTLGFQSGSFHRNAKLKGLNLLLHYEEGCLGKCHFCGLSKSRREGPRGKTFIRVDWPLYPLGEIIEKAKGKDQIHRVCISMITHPKALEDTVYVIQRLKKETDLFISVLISPTLIRHEDSLLAMKKAGADRVGIAIDAATPELFDRLRGTGVGGPHVWNHYWDVTHMAVSVFGRFYVGIHLIVGLGETEKEMVDAIQIGQDRGAYTHLFSFFPEKGSPMEKQSSPPLGQYRRIQLARWIINESLGSAGRMKFDEDGRLIDFGMDIESLIRSGEPFMTSGCPGRDGKVACNRPYGNERPSGPIRNFPFPPETEDIEEIRTQLK
;
A
#
# COMPACT_ATOMS: atom_id res chain seq x y z
N MET A 1 -35.62 59.76 -31.82
CA MET A 1 -35.73 58.92 -30.60
C MET A 1 -35.81 57.40 -30.88
N LYS A 2 -35.92 56.93 -32.14
CA LYS A 2 -35.95 55.54 -32.48
C LYS A 2 -34.53 54.89 -32.52
N GLY A 3 -33.47 55.68 -32.76
CA GLY A 3 -32.10 55.08 -32.86
C GLY A 3 -31.46 54.62 -31.54
N ALA A 4 -31.74 55.26 -30.42
CA ALA A 4 -31.16 54.92 -29.13
C ALA A 4 -31.73 53.63 -28.53
N TYR A 5 -32.94 53.24 -28.86
CA TYR A 5 -33.56 51.95 -28.45
C TYR A 5 -33.04 50.77 -29.26
N GLN A 6 -32.78 51.02 -30.55
CA GLN A 6 -32.25 49.98 -31.45
C GLN A 6 -30.80 49.63 -31.12
N ILE A 7 -29.96 50.62 -30.84
CA ILE A 7 -28.54 50.43 -30.41
C ILE A 7 -28.47 49.70 -29.06
N ARG A 8 -29.39 49.96 -28.14
CA ARG A 8 -29.46 49.27 -26.85
C ARG A 8 -29.92 47.81 -26.97
N ALA A 9 -30.75 47.49 -27.96
CA ALA A 9 -31.16 46.11 -28.24
C ALA A 9 -30.04 45.30 -28.88
N GLU A 10 -29.29 45.91 -29.83
CA GLU A 10 -28.14 45.32 -30.50
C GLU A 10 -27.00 45.04 -29.51
N LEU A 11 -26.68 45.97 -28.62
CA LEU A 11 -25.67 45.77 -27.58
C LEU A 11 -26.04 44.65 -26.59
N LYS A 12 -27.33 44.51 -26.24
CA LYS A 12 -27.78 43.39 -25.39
C LYS A 12 -27.70 42.02 -26.08
N GLU A 13 -27.89 41.99 -27.39
CA GLU A 13 -27.77 40.74 -28.15
C GLU A 13 -26.30 40.36 -28.37
N GLU A 14 -25.39 41.31 -28.59
CA GLU A 14 -23.94 41.09 -28.60
C GLU A 14 -23.41 40.65 -27.25
N GLU A 15 -23.85 41.25 -26.13
CA GLU A 15 -23.51 40.78 -24.79
C GLU A 15 -23.99 39.33 -24.53
N LYS A 16 -25.19 38.99 -24.95
CA LYS A 16 -25.70 37.61 -24.84
C LYS A 16 -24.90 36.60 -25.71
N GLN A 17 -24.49 37.05 -26.89
CA GLN A 17 -23.71 36.23 -27.80
C GLN A 17 -22.27 36.02 -27.28
N LEU A 18 -21.67 37.07 -26.69
CA LEU A 18 -20.38 36.98 -25.99
C LEU A 18 -20.46 36.09 -24.75
N MET A 19 -21.54 36.18 -23.94
CA MET A 19 -21.75 35.29 -22.80
C MET A 19 -21.93 33.84 -23.23
N ARG A 20 -22.68 33.57 -24.31
CA ARG A 20 -22.79 32.21 -24.89
C ARG A 20 -21.45 31.66 -25.39
N ILE A 21 -20.64 32.49 -26.07
CA ILE A 21 -19.31 32.10 -26.52
C ILE A 21 -18.38 31.83 -25.33
N TYR A 22 -18.49 32.62 -24.25
CA TYR A 22 -17.76 32.44 -23.02
C TYR A 22 -18.21 31.15 -22.26
N GLU A 23 -19.50 30.86 -22.23
CA GLU A 23 -20.05 29.62 -21.66
C GLU A 23 -19.64 28.40 -22.48
N ILE A 24 -19.73 28.43 -23.80
CA ILE A 24 -19.28 27.36 -24.71
C ILE A 24 -17.75 27.15 -24.60
N HIS A 25 -16.96 28.20 -24.42
CA HIS A 25 -15.52 28.14 -24.25
C HIS A 25 -15.12 27.60 -22.87
N ASN A 26 -15.94 27.80 -21.84
CA ASN A 26 -15.75 27.26 -20.50
C ASN A 26 -16.39 25.89 -20.30
N GLU A 27 -17.49 25.56 -21.01
CA GLU A 27 -18.01 24.17 -21.03
C GLU A 27 -17.06 23.20 -21.76
N GLY A 28 -16.25 23.67 -22.71
CA GLY A 28 -15.16 22.89 -23.35
C GLY A 28 -13.89 22.79 -22.50
N LYS A 29 -13.81 23.51 -21.38
CA LYS A 29 -12.73 23.44 -20.38
C LYS A 29 -13.28 23.08 -18.99
N ALA A 30 -14.17 22.11 -18.89
CA ALA A 30 -14.21 21.30 -17.69
C ALA A 30 -12.80 20.72 -17.57
N MET A 31 -11.97 21.27 -16.67
CA MET A 31 -10.65 20.68 -16.38
C MET A 31 -10.93 19.24 -16.02
N GLU A 32 -10.51 18.33 -16.90
CA GLU A 32 -10.64 16.91 -16.69
C GLU A 32 -10.03 16.60 -15.33
N GLN A 33 -10.87 16.27 -14.35
CA GLN A 33 -10.41 16.00 -13.00
C GLN A 33 -9.48 14.79 -13.06
N LYS A 34 -8.22 14.99 -12.68
CA LYS A 34 -7.22 13.93 -12.67
C LYS A 34 -7.41 13.06 -11.43
N ILE A 35 -8.51 12.33 -11.38
CA ILE A 35 -8.91 11.44 -10.27
C ILE A 35 -9.13 10.02 -10.76
N SER A 36 -9.20 9.06 -9.81
CA SER A 36 -9.59 7.68 -10.09
C SER A 36 -11.05 7.62 -10.59
N PRO A 37 -11.34 6.66 -11.48
CA PRO A 37 -10.49 5.54 -11.89
C PRO A 37 -9.54 5.83 -13.07
N GLU A 38 -9.71 6.95 -13.80
CA GLU A 38 -8.93 7.23 -15.01
C GLU A 38 -7.50 7.66 -14.71
N TYR A 39 -7.24 8.22 -13.54
CA TYR A 39 -5.92 8.58 -13.06
C TYR A 39 -5.61 7.86 -11.75
N VAL A 40 -4.43 7.29 -11.65
CA VAL A 40 -3.95 6.61 -10.44
C VAL A 40 -2.53 7.03 -10.12
N GLN A 41 -2.21 7.08 -8.83
CA GLN A 41 -0.82 7.25 -8.41
C GLN A 41 -0.09 5.92 -8.52
N THR A 42 1.19 5.97 -8.85
CA THR A 42 2.06 4.80 -8.81
C THR A 42 3.32 5.10 -8.00
N SER A 43 3.95 4.06 -7.42
CA SER A 43 5.19 4.27 -6.67
C SER A 43 6.31 4.79 -7.58
N LEU A 44 7.25 5.54 -7.01
CA LEU A 44 8.43 5.99 -7.76
C LEU A 44 9.14 4.80 -8.44
N ALA A 45 9.26 3.68 -7.75
CA ALA A 45 9.84 2.45 -8.30
C ALA A 45 9.08 1.95 -9.54
N ALA A 46 7.74 1.97 -9.52
CA ALA A 46 6.94 1.62 -10.69
C ALA A 46 7.08 2.66 -11.81
N SER A 47 7.13 3.95 -11.48
CA SER A 47 7.35 5.04 -12.44
C SER A 47 8.69 4.88 -13.19
N LEU A 48 9.76 4.55 -12.46
CA LEU A 48 11.08 4.25 -13.05
C LEU A 48 11.03 3.00 -13.96
N THR A 49 10.41 1.93 -13.47
CA THR A 49 10.29 0.66 -14.21
C THR A 49 9.50 0.83 -15.51
N LEU A 50 8.46 1.65 -15.49
CA LEU A 50 7.63 1.94 -16.67
C LEU A 50 8.27 2.98 -17.60
N GLY A 51 9.35 3.63 -17.18
CA GLY A 51 10.04 4.65 -18.00
C GLY A 51 9.31 5.99 -18.06
N PHE A 52 8.49 6.31 -17.06
CA PHE A 52 7.95 7.66 -16.89
C PHE A 52 8.99 8.63 -16.35
N GLN A 53 9.93 8.12 -15.58
CA GLN A 53 11.03 8.87 -15.02
C GLN A 53 12.35 8.12 -15.25
N SER A 54 13.46 8.85 -15.32
CA SER A 54 14.80 8.28 -15.40
C SER A 54 15.34 7.96 -14.01
N GLY A 55 16.05 6.85 -13.87
CA GLY A 55 16.69 6.44 -12.63
C GLY A 55 17.14 4.99 -12.65
N SER A 56 17.83 4.57 -11.60
CA SER A 56 18.32 3.21 -11.43
C SER A 56 18.01 2.70 -10.04
N PHE A 57 17.91 1.38 -9.92
CA PHE A 57 17.74 0.72 -8.64
C PHE A 57 19.10 0.33 -8.07
N HIS A 58 19.20 0.38 -6.74
CA HIS A 58 20.36 -0.13 -6.03
C HIS A 58 20.61 -1.60 -6.40
N ARG A 59 21.89 -1.95 -6.70
CA ARG A 59 22.31 -3.29 -7.15
C ARG A 59 21.45 -3.84 -8.31
N ASN A 60 20.94 -2.97 -9.19
CA ASN A 60 20.09 -3.36 -10.31
C ASN A 60 18.85 -4.19 -9.93
N ALA A 61 18.30 -3.99 -8.75
CA ALA A 61 17.05 -4.63 -8.31
C ALA A 61 15.96 -4.48 -9.37
N LYS A 62 15.14 -5.51 -9.53
CA LYS A 62 14.04 -5.52 -10.49
C LYS A 62 12.70 -5.42 -9.78
N LEU A 63 11.88 -4.46 -10.16
CA LEU A 63 10.50 -4.39 -9.72
C LEU A 63 9.66 -5.35 -10.58
N LYS A 64 9.07 -6.37 -9.93
CA LYS A 64 8.21 -7.38 -10.59
C LYS A 64 6.72 -7.12 -10.38
N GLY A 65 6.37 -6.22 -9.47
CA GLY A 65 4.98 -5.86 -9.15
C GLY A 65 4.78 -4.36 -9.15
N LEU A 66 3.86 -3.86 -10.00
CA LEU A 66 3.46 -2.46 -10.01
C LEU A 66 2.56 -2.18 -8.82
N ASN A 67 2.74 -1.01 -8.21
CA ASN A 67 1.89 -0.54 -7.12
C ASN A 67 1.11 0.67 -7.59
N LEU A 68 -0.21 0.53 -7.63
CA LEU A 68 -1.16 1.61 -7.92
C LEU A 68 -1.86 2.04 -6.64
N LEU A 69 -2.23 3.30 -6.58
CA LEU A 69 -2.97 3.90 -5.47
C LEU A 69 -4.08 4.78 -6.04
N LEU A 70 -5.30 4.55 -5.58
CA LEU A 70 -6.42 5.41 -5.96
C LEU A 70 -6.19 6.85 -5.47
N HIS A 71 -6.59 7.80 -6.28
CA HIS A 71 -6.39 9.22 -6.05
C HIS A 71 -7.70 9.99 -6.17
N TYR A 72 -7.98 10.85 -5.19
CA TYR A 72 -9.11 11.78 -5.17
C TYR A 72 -8.64 13.12 -4.61
N GLU A 73 -9.22 14.21 -5.07
CA GLU A 73 -8.87 15.57 -4.61
C GLU A 73 -9.13 15.76 -3.11
N GLU A 74 -10.23 15.17 -2.61
CA GLU A 74 -10.59 15.19 -1.18
C GLU A 74 -9.64 14.38 -0.31
N GLY A 75 -8.87 13.47 -0.92
CA GLY A 75 -7.92 12.58 -0.27
C GLY A 75 -8.59 11.47 0.56
N CYS A 76 -7.81 10.88 1.47
CA CYS A 76 -8.26 9.78 2.33
C CYS A 76 -9.06 10.32 3.53
N LEU A 77 -10.17 9.65 3.89
CA LEU A 77 -10.94 9.96 5.11
C LEU A 77 -10.25 9.46 6.39
N GLY A 78 -9.23 8.61 6.27
CA GLY A 78 -8.47 8.09 7.40
C GLY A 78 -7.66 9.17 8.11
N LYS A 79 -7.46 8.99 9.43
CA LYS A 79 -6.68 9.86 10.29
C LYS A 79 -5.46 9.15 10.89
N CYS A 80 -4.91 8.15 10.17
CA CYS A 80 -3.77 7.35 10.64
C CYS A 80 -2.56 8.25 10.91
N HIS A 81 -2.03 8.24 12.13
CA HIS A 81 -0.97 9.14 12.58
C HIS A 81 0.38 8.88 11.90
N PHE A 82 0.59 7.69 11.36
CA PHE A 82 1.82 7.29 10.66
C PHE A 82 1.75 7.46 9.13
N CYS A 83 0.61 7.90 8.58
CA CYS A 83 0.37 7.86 7.14
C CYS A 83 0.51 9.25 6.48
N GLY A 84 1.24 9.33 5.39
CA GLY A 84 1.37 10.55 4.59
C GLY A 84 0.09 11.03 3.91
N LEU A 85 -0.93 10.15 3.77
CA LEU A 85 -2.23 10.49 3.18
C LEU A 85 -3.28 10.89 4.23
N SER A 86 -2.91 10.87 5.50
CA SER A 86 -3.83 11.12 6.62
C SER A 86 -4.42 12.52 6.60
N LYS A 87 -5.71 12.65 6.96
CA LYS A 87 -6.33 13.94 7.25
C LYS A 87 -5.74 14.64 8.48
N SER A 88 -5.06 13.92 9.35
CA SER A 88 -4.37 14.47 10.53
C SER A 88 -3.06 15.17 10.18
N ARG A 89 -2.63 15.18 8.92
CA ARG A 89 -1.41 15.84 8.48
C ARG A 89 -1.57 17.36 8.53
N ARG A 90 -0.53 18.08 9.03
CA ARG A 90 -0.55 19.54 9.19
C ARG A 90 -0.53 20.30 7.87
N GLU A 91 0.18 19.77 6.88
CA GLU A 91 0.25 20.36 5.54
C GLU A 91 -0.77 19.65 4.66
N GLY A 92 -1.70 20.38 4.08
CA GLY A 92 -2.77 19.81 3.24
C GLY A 92 -2.29 18.84 2.13
N PRO A 93 -3.14 18.44 1.20
CA PRO A 93 -2.87 17.33 0.25
C PRO A 93 -1.74 17.54 -0.77
N ARG A 94 -1.15 18.71 -0.90
CA ARG A 94 -0.15 19.01 -1.92
C ARG A 94 1.27 18.64 -1.46
N GLY A 95 2.07 18.05 -2.37
CA GLY A 95 3.47 17.68 -2.10
C GLY A 95 3.63 16.40 -1.27
N LYS A 96 2.70 15.46 -1.42
CA LYS A 96 2.66 14.25 -0.62
C LYS A 96 3.60 13.18 -1.14
N THR A 97 4.49 12.74 -0.26
CA THR A 97 5.03 11.40 -0.33
C THR A 97 4.05 10.43 0.33
N PHE A 98 3.87 9.26 -0.25
CA PHE A 98 3.25 8.14 0.41
C PHE A 98 4.36 7.17 0.77
N ILE A 99 4.62 7.04 2.07
CA ILE A 99 5.72 6.21 2.59
C ILE A 99 7.07 6.62 1.95
N ARG A 100 7.63 7.79 2.35
CA ARG A 100 9.00 8.28 2.05
C ARG A 100 9.36 8.58 0.60
N VAL A 101 8.63 8.09 -0.37
CA VAL A 101 8.91 8.27 -1.80
C VAL A 101 7.74 8.93 -2.50
N ASP A 102 8.02 9.57 -3.63
CA ASP A 102 6.98 10.19 -4.44
C ASP A 102 6.08 9.12 -5.05
N TRP A 103 4.80 9.47 -5.13
CA TRP A 103 3.80 8.68 -5.82
C TRP A 103 3.16 9.54 -6.90
N PRO A 104 3.82 9.70 -8.05
CA PRO A 104 3.31 10.53 -9.15
C PRO A 104 2.01 9.97 -9.71
N LEU A 105 1.19 10.88 -10.26
CA LEU A 105 -0.11 10.62 -10.83
C LEU A 105 0.01 10.47 -12.36
N TYR A 106 -0.56 9.39 -12.90
CA TYR A 106 -0.58 9.13 -14.35
C TYR A 106 -1.94 8.62 -14.79
N PRO A 107 -2.30 8.79 -16.08
CA PRO A 107 -3.45 8.12 -16.67
C PRO A 107 -3.31 6.60 -16.58
N LEU A 108 -4.36 5.91 -16.17
CA LEU A 108 -4.36 4.44 -16.06
C LEU A 108 -4.02 3.78 -17.41
N GLY A 109 -4.57 4.31 -18.51
CA GLY A 109 -4.30 3.82 -19.86
C GLY A 109 -2.81 3.86 -20.23
N GLU A 110 -2.09 4.94 -19.86
CA GLU A 110 -0.64 5.04 -20.13
C GLU A 110 0.17 4.03 -19.30
N ILE A 111 -0.23 3.80 -18.04
CA ILE A 111 0.39 2.78 -17.19
C ILE A 111 0.22 1.40 -17.82
N ILE A 112 -0.99 1.08 -18.29
CA ILE A 112 -1.31 -0.19 -18.95
C ILE A 112 -0.46 -0.37 -20.22
N GLU A 113 -0.43 0.64 -21.09
CA GLU A 113 0.36 0.57 -22.33
C GLU A 113 1.84 0.38 -22.06
N LYS A 114 2.41 1.10 -21.09
CA LYS A 114 3.82 0.96 -20.74
C LYS A 114 4.15 -0.35 -20.01
N ALA A 115 3.16 -1.01 -19.38
CA ALA A 115 3.32 -2.31 -18.77
C ALA A 115 3.32 -3.45 -19.78
N LYS A 116 2.63 -3.29 -20.92
CA LYS A 116 2.62 -4.26 -22.01
C LYS A 116 4.04 -4.48 -22.55
N GLY A 117 4.41 -5.74 -22.77
CA GLY A 117 5.74 -6.11 -23.29
C GLY A 117 6.89 -6.00 -22.27
N LYS A 118 6.61 -5.75 -20.99
CA LYS A 118 7.62 -5.81 -19.92
C LYS A 118 7.53 -7.14 -19.18
N ASP A 119 8.24 -8.15 -19.66
CA ASP A 119 8.24 -9.53 -19.13
C ASP A 119 8.60 -9.62 -17.65
N GLN A 120 9.36 -8.64 -17.14
CA GLN A 120 9.71 -8.59 -15.72
C GLN A 120 8.54 -8.22 -14.81
N ILE A 121 7.45 -7.66 -15.35
CA ILE A 121 6.27 -7.29 -14.55
C ILE A 121 5.30 -8.45 -14.55
N HIS A 122 5.04 -9.01 -13.37
CA HIS A 122 4.19 -10.19 -13.20
C HIS A 122 2.83 -9.85 -12.57
N ARG A 123 2.74 -8.73 -11.84
CA ARG A 123 1.59 -8.39 -10.99
C ARG A 123 1.35 -6.89 -10.91
N VAL A 124 0.09 -6.53 -10.69
CA VAL A 124 -0.31 -5.19 -10.27
C VAL A 124 -1.00 -5.29 -8.91
N CYS A 125 -0.66 -4.41 -7.98
CA CYS A 125 -1.34 -4.26 -6.70
C CYS A 125 -2.06 -2.90 -6.67
N ILE A 126 -3.39 -2.92 -6.62
CA ILE A 126 -4.24 -1.73 -6.53
C ILE A 126 -4.49 -1.44 -5.06
N SER A 127 -4.13 -0.25 -4.59
CA SER A 127 -4.35 0.16 -3.20
C SER A 127 -5.50 1.15 -3.12
N MET A 128 -6.47 0.80 -2.29
CA MET A 128 -7.56 1.70 -1.92
C MET A 128 -7.07 2.72 -0.90
N ILE A 129 -7.66 3.91 -0.93
CA ILE A 129 -7.74 4.80 0.23
C ILE A 129 -9.17 4.77 0.76
N THR A 130 -9.40 5.25 1.99
CA THR A 130 -10.76 5.33 2.56
C THR A 130 -11.48 6.50 1.92
N HIS A 131 -12.27 6.22 0.88
CA HIS A 131 -13.03 7.20 0.10
C HIS A 131 -14.32 6.53 -0.44
N PRO A 132 -15.48 7.23 -0.50
CA PRO A 132 -16.75 6.63 -0.91
C PRO A 132 -16.73 5.93 -2.27
N LYS A 133 -16.02 6.47 -3.26
CA LYS A 133 -15.91 5.91 -4.62
C LYS A 133 -14.92 4.75 -4.72
N ALA A 134 -14.09 4.49 -3.70
CA ALA A 134 -12.95 3.60 -3.83
C ALA A 134 -13.32 2.14 -4.15
N LEU A 135 -14.49 1.66 -3.71
CA LEU A 135 -14.94 0.29 -4.04
C LEU A 135 -15.24 0.16 -5.54
N GLU A 136 -16.04 1.05 -6.08
CA GLU A 136 -16.44 1.04 -7.49
C GLU A 136 -15.22 1.24 -8.40
N ASP A 137 -14.41 2.24 -8.12
CA ASP A 137 -13.21 2.55 -8.90
C ASP A 137 -12.18 1.42 -8.86
N THR A 138 -12.06 0.71 -7.72
CA THR A 138 -11.19 -0.47 -7.62
C THR A 138 -11.66 -1.56 -8.58
N VAL A 139 -12.96 -1.87 -8.60
CA VAL A 139 -13.52 -2.87 -9.52
C VAL A 139 -13.30 -2.48 -10.97
N TYR A 140 -13.51 -1.22 -11.31
CA TYR A 140 -13.24 -0.69 -12.66
C TYR A 140 -11.77 -0.86 -13.06
N VAL A 141 -10.84 -0.47 -12.20
CA VAL A 141 -9.39 -0.61 -12.47
C VAL A 141 -8.99 -2.08 -12.64
N ILE A 142 -9.55 -2.99 -11.82
CA ILE A 142 -9.31 -4.45 -11.99
C ILE A 142 -9.78 -4.90 -13.37
N GLN A 143 -11.01 -4.55 -13.76
CA GLN A 143 -11.59 -4.95 -15.05
C GLN A 143 -10.76 -4.43 -16.23
N ARG A 144 -10.34 -3.17 -16.18
CA ARG A 144 -9.46 -2.57 -17.19
C ARG A 144 -8.14 -3.33 -17.33
N LEU A 145 -7.44 -3.56 -16.20
CA LEU A 145 -6.19 -4.31 -16.16
C LEU A 145 -6.37 -5.73 -16.68
N LYS A 146 -7.44 -6.42 -16.25
CA LYS A 146 -7.72 -7.80 -16.65
C LYS A 146 -8.03 -7.93 -18.13
N LYS A 147 -8.73 -6.96 -18.71
CA LYS A 147 -9.05 -6.90 -20.13
C LYS A 147 -7.84 -6.63 -21.02
N GLU A 148 -6.92 -5.80 -20.53
CA GLU A 148 -5.87 -5.22 -21.36
C GLU A 148 -4.47 -5.80 -21.09
N THR A 149 -4.33 -6.65 -20.04
CA THR A 149 -3.07 -7.30 -19.67
C THR A 149 -3.28 -8.73 -19.16
N ASP A 150 -2.19 -9.52 -19.14
CA ASP A 150 -2.16 -10.87 -18.52
C ASP A 150 -1.59 -10.84 -17.09
N LEU A 151 -1.51 -9.67 -16.48
CA LEU A 151 -0.92 -9.52 -15.15
C LEU A 151 -1.82 -10.12 -14.08
N PHE A 152 -1.21 -10.71 -13.06
CA PHE A 152 -1.92 -11.04 -11.83
C PHE A 152 -2.31 -9.75 -11.10
N ILE A 153 -3.47 -9.76 -10.43
CA ILE A 153 -4.02 -8.57 -9.80
C ILE A 153 -4.28 -8.84 -8.33
N SER A 154 -3.63 -8.09 -7.47
CA SER A 154 -3.95 -8.04 -6.04
C SER A 154 -4.53 -6.68 -5.66
N VAL A 155 -5.36 -6.68 -4.62
CA VAL A 155 -5.99 -5.46 -4.12
C VAL A 155 -5.62 -5.29 -2.65
N LEU A 156 -5.10 -4.12 -2.27
CA LEU A 156 -4.96 -3.72 -0.87
C LEU A 156 -6.19 -2.89 -0.49
N ILE A 157 -7.09 -3.51 0.26
CA ILE A 157 -8.39 -2.92 0.58
C ILE A 157 -8.35 -2.04 1.84
N SER A 158 -9.31 -1.11 1.93
CA SER A 158 -9.69 -0.41 3.15
C SER A 158 -10.90 -1.11 3.78
N PRO A 159 -10.74 -1.93 4.82
CA PRO A 159 -11.85 -2.68 5.43
C PRO A 159 -13.01 -1.80 5.87
N THR A 160 -12.77 -0.59 6.28
CA THR A 160 -13.80 0.39 6.66
C THR A 160 -14.90 0.56 5.61
N LEU A 161 -14.60 0.30 4.34
CA LEU A 161 -15.55 0.39 3.22
C LEU A 161 -16.24 -0.94 2.93
N ILE A 162 -15.74 -2.06 3.43
CA ILE A 162 -16.28 -3.40 3.18
C ILE A 162 -17.33 -3.70 4.25
N ARG A 163 -18.58 -3.66 3.89
CA ARG A 163 -19.69 -3.97 4.80
C ARG A 163 -20.22 -5.40 4.65
N HIS A 164 -20.12 -5.94 3.43
CA HIS A 164 -20.65 -7.25 3.06
C HIS A 164 -19.66 -7.96 2.14
N GLU A 165 -19.75 -9.27 2.09
CA GLU A 165 -18.92 -10.15 1.26
C GLU A 165 -19.04 -9.85 -0.24
N ASP A 166 -20.18 -9.30 -0.69
CA ASP A 166 -20.43 -8.95 -2.08
C ASP A 166 -19.37 -8.03 -2.69
N SER A 167 -18.81 -7.10 -1.90
CA SER A 167 -17.73 -6.23 -2.36
C SER A 167 -16.47 -7.01 -2.70
N LEU A 168 -16.13 -8.01 -1.89
CA LEU A 168 -14.98 -8.90 -2.10
C LEU A 168 -15.22 -9.83 -3.29
N LEU A 169 -16.44 -10.37 -3.42
CA LEU A 169 -16.87 -11.19 -4.55
C LEU A 169 -16.82 -10.39 -5.87
N ALA A 170 -17.23 -9.13 -5.85
CA ALA A 170 -17.14 -8.26 -7.03
C ALA A 170 -15.70 -8.07 -7.49
N MET A 171 -14.76 -7.81 -6.58
CA MET A 171 -13.32 -7.69 -6.89
C MET A 171 -12.76 -9.01 -7.45
N LYS A 172 -13.10 -10.15 -6.84
CA LYS A 172 -12.69 -11.48 -7.33
C LYS A 172 -13.24 -11.77 -8.71
N LYS A 173 -14.53 -11.53 -8.95
CA LYS A 173 -15.17 -11.70 -10.27
C LYS A 173 -14.59 -10.78 -11.33
N ALA A 174 -14.17 -9.56 -10.94
CA ALA A 174 -13.50 -8.62 -11.83
C ALA A 174 -12.10 -9.10 -12.26
N GLY A 175 -11.48 -10.00 -11.50
CA GLY A 175 -10.20 -10.63 -11.85
C GLY A 175 -9.09 -10.50 -10.81
N ALA A 176 -9.36 -9.98 -9.61
CA ALA A 176 -8.40 -10.02 -8.52
C ALA A 176 -8.20 -11.46 -8.02
N ASP A 177 -6.94 -11.90 -7.91
CA ASP A 177 -6.58 -13.22 -7.40
C ASP A 177 -6.18 -13.22 -5.93
N ARG A 178 -5.80 -12.07 -5.38
CA ARG A 178 -5.38 -11.90 -3.98
C ARG A 178 -5.88 -10.59 -3.41
N VAL A 179 -6.03 -10.58 -2.08
CA VAL A 179 -6.41 -9.38 -1.34
C VAL A 179 -5.48 -9.16 -0.15
N GLY A 180 -5.08 -7.92 0.06
CA GLY A 180 -4.31 -7.47 1.21
C GLY A 180 -5.17 -6.60 2.13
N ILE A 181 -4.92 -6.68 3.42
CA ILE A 181 -5.61 -5.94 4.47
C ILE A 181 -4.57 -5.21 5.32
N ALA A 182 -4.60 -3.89 5.29
CA ALA A 182 -3.67 -3.06 6.05
C ALA A 182 -4.16 -2.94 7.51
N ILE A 183 -3.89 -3.96 8.32
CA ILE A 183 -4.17 -3.91 9.77
C ILE A 183 -3.21 -2.93 10.43
N ASP A 184 -1.94 -2.95 10.02
CA ASP A 184 -0.83 -2.07 10.35
C ASP A 184 -0.36 -2.19 11.81
N ALA A 185 -1.25 -2.10 12.81
CA ALA A 185 -0.89 -2.18 14.23
C ALA A 185 -0.97 -3.62 14.76
N ALA A 186 -0.15 -3.94 15.76
CA ALA A 186 -0.06 -5.28 16.34
C ALA A 186 -1.15 -5.54 17.40
N THR A 187 -1.67 -4.50 18.05
CA THR A 187 -2.66 -4.64 19.13
C THR A 187 -3.87 -3.73 18.91
N PRO A 188 -5.04 -4.06 19.52
CA PRO A 188 -6.23 -3.20 19.44
C PRO A 188 -6.00 -1.82 20.03
N GLU A 189 -5.21 -1.69 21.11
CA GLU A 189 -4.88 -0.42 21.76
C GLU A 189 -4.05 0.48 20.86
N LEU A 190 -3.03 -0.08 20.21
CA LEU A 190 -2.21 0.64 19.23
C LEU A 190 -3.03 1.04 18.01
N PHE A 191 -3.86 0.13 17.52
CA PHE A 191 -4.73 0.39 16.38
C PHE A 191 -5.66 1.57 16.69
N ASP A 192 -6.35 1.56 17.84
CA ASP A 192 -7.26 2.63 18.21
C ASP A 192 -6.54 3.96 18.40
N ARG A 193 -5.41 3.96 19.12
CA ARG A 193 -4.60 5.15 19.39
C ARG A 193 -3.99 5.78 18.15
N LEU A 194 -3.68 4.99 17.10
CA LEU A 194 -2.95 5.47 15.92
C LEU A 194 -3.80 5.64 14.68
N ARG A 195 -4.96 4.98 14.59
CA ARG A 195 -5.81 5.04 13.40
C ARG A 195 -7.31 4.87 13.63
N GLY A 196 -7.69 4.41 14.83
CA GLY A 196 -9.07 4.17 15.23
C GLY A 196 -9.77 5.40 15.80
N THR A 197 -10.69 5.15 16.73
CA THR A 197 -11.51 6.19 17.38
C THR A 197 -10.67 7.10 18.26
N GLY A 198 -9.58 6.62 18.84
CA GLY A 198 -8.65 7.38 19.67
C GLY A 198 -8.04 8.59 18.95
N VAL A 199 -8.00 8.57 17.62
CA VAL A 199 -7.58 9.72 16.77
C VAL A 199 -8.76 10.34 16.00
N GLY A 200 -10.00 9.98 16.35
CA GLY A 200 -11.20 10.37 15.62
C GLY A 200 -11.22 9.82 14.19
N GLY A 201 -10.57 8.69 13.95
CA GLY A 201 -10.54 7.98 12.67
C GLY A 201 -11.73 7.03 12.50
N PRO A 202 -12.02 6.59 11.27
CA PRO A 202 -13.18 5.73 10.98
C PRO A 202 -12.89 4.23 11.12
N HIS A 203 -11.66 3.85 11.48
CA HIS A 203 -11.22 2.46 11.47
C HIS A 203 -11.56 1.77 12.79
N VAL A 204 -12.01 0.51 12.74
CA VAL A 204 -12.40 -0.30 13.89
C VAL A 204 -11.67 -1.63 13.85
N TRP A 205 -10.92 -1.95 14.91
CA TRP A 205 -10.08 -3.15 15.01
C TRP A 205 -10.83 -4.45 14.70
N ASN A 206 -11.93 -4.72 15.41
CA ASN A 206 -12.68 -5.95 15.22
C ASN A 206 -13.20 -6.08 13.79
N HIS A 207 -13.70 -4.98 13.23
CA HIS A 207 -14.16 -4.97 11.83
C HIS A 207 -13.07 -5.34 10.81
N TYR A 208 -11.82 -4.96 11.07
CA TYR A 208 -10.69 -5.34 10.21
C TYR A 208 -10.45 -6.85 10.22
N TRP A 209 -10.59 -7.48 11.37
CA TRP A 209 -10.48 -8.93 11.50
C TRP A 209 -11.70 -9.67 10.94
N ASP A 210 -12.91 -9.12 11.08
CA ASP A 210 -14.13 -9.66 10.46
C ASP A 210 -14.01 -9.64 8.93
N VAL A 211 -13.52 -8.53 8.36
CA VAL A 211 -13.23 -8.44 6.92
C VAL A 211 -12.13 -9.40 6.50
N THR A 212 -11.12 -9.64 7.35
CA THR A 212 -10.09 -10.66 7.08
C THR A 212 -10.72 -12.05 6.98
N HIS A 213 -11.62 -12.39 7.89
CA HIS A 213 -12.35 -13.65 7.86
C HIS A 213 -13.21 -13.78 6.58
N MET A 214 -14.01 -12.75 6.25
CA MET A 214 -14.77 -12.71 5.00
C MET A 214 -13.87 -12.86 3.76
N ALA A 215 -12.72 -12.20 3.76
CA ALA A 215 -11.78 -12.29 2.66
C ALA A 215 -11.20 -13.70 2.50
N VAL A 216 -10.90 -14.39 3.59
CA VAL A 216 -10.45 -15.79 3.55
C VAL A 216 -11.56 -16.72 3.02
N SER A 217 -12.81 -16.48 3.37
CA SER A 217 -13.96 -17.22 2.81
C SER A 217 -14.06 -17.03 1.29
N VAL A 218 -13.92 -15.80 0.81
CA VAL A 218 -14.06 -15.47 -0.62
C VAL A 218 -12.83 -15.90 -1.42
N PHE A 219 -11.62 -15.54 -1.02
CA PHE A 219 -10.40 -15.75 -1.81
C PHE A 219 -9.75 -17.10 -1.54
N GLY A 220 -9.93 -17.66 -0.35
CA GLY A 220 -9.29 -18.88 0.13
C GLY A 220 -8.18 -18.60 1.13
N ARG A 221 -7.85 -19.63 1.92
CA ARG A 221 -6.72 -19.57 2.87
C ARG A 221 -5.42 -19.28 2.12
N PHE A 222 -4.61 -18.37 2.67
CA PHE A 222 -3.32 -17.93 2.14
C PHE A 222 -3.37 -17.20 0.77
N TYR A 223 -4.57 -16.87 0.29
CA TYR A 223 -4.78 -15.88 -0.77
C TYR A 223 -5.08 -14.48 -0.21
N VAL A 224 -5.12 -14.37 1.10
CA VAL A 224 -5.28 -13.13 1.86
C VAL A 224 -3.95 -12.80 2.54
N GLY A 225 -3.54 -11.53 2.45
CA GLY A 225 -2.38 -11.01 3.16
C GLY A 225 -2.78 -9.97 4.18
N ILE A 226 -2.20 -10.00 5.38
CA ILE A 226 -2.28 -8.88 6.31
C ILE A 226 -0.97 -8.09 6.28
N HIS A 227 -1.07 -6.77 6.35
CA HIS A 227 0.07 -5.89 6.46
C HIS A 227 0.22 -5.44 7.90
N LEU A 228 1.44 -5.55 8.45
CA LEU A 228 1.82 -5.04 9.76
C LEU A 228 3.03 -4.12 9.63
N ILE A 229 3.05 -3.06 10.43
CA ILE A 229 4.14 -2.08 10.47
C ILE A 229 4.88 -2.23 11.79
N VAL A 230 6.13 -2.65 11.73
CA VAL A 230 7.01 -2.75 12.90
C VAL A 230 7.50 -1.38 13.29
N GLY A 231 7.39 -1.04 14.57
CA GLY A 231 7.90 0.22 15.15
C GLY A 231 6.83 1.28 15.40
N LEU A 232 5.57 0.90 15.51
CA LEU A 232 4.48 1.79 15.90
C LEU A 232 4.37 1.97 17.42
N GLY A 233 5.13 1.21 18.21
CA GLY A 233 5.15 1.25 19.68
C GLY A 233 4.76 -0.08 20.34
N GLU A 234 4.66 -1.14 19.56
CA GLU A 234 4.48 -2.52 20.02
C GLU A 234 5.79 -3.13 20.52
N THR A 235 5.69 -4.13 21.37
CA THR A 235 6.77 -5.05 21.71
C THR A 235 6.97 -6.09 20.59
N GLU A 236 8.11 -6.77 20.58
CA GLU A 236 8.33 -7.88 19.62
C GLU A 236 7.34 -9.02 19.87
N LYS A 237 7.00 -9.28 21.15
CA LYS A 237 5.99 -10.27 21.51
C LYS A 237 4.63 -9.97 20.91
N GLU A 238 4.13 -8.74 21.08
CA GLU A 238 2.85 -8.32 20.50
C GLU A 238 2.83 -8.44 18.98
N MET A 239 3.94 -8.08 18.32
CA MET A 239 4.06 -8.24 16.87
C MET A 239 4.03 -9.71 16.44
N VAL A 240 4.75 -10.58 17.15
CA VAL A 240 4.78 -12.03 16.88
C VAL A 240 3.41 -12.65 17.10
N ASP A 241 2.71 -12.26 18.18
CA ASP A 241 1.35 -12.71 18.45
C ASP A 241 0.38 -12.28 17.32
N ALA A 242 0.49 -11.04 16.82
CA ALA A 242 -0.31 -10.56 15.69
C ALA A 242 -0.05 -11.34 14.40
N ILE A 243 1.22 -11.70 14.13
CA ILE A 243 1.60 -12.55 13.00
C ILE A 243 0.95 -13.94 13.14
N GLN A 244 0.99 -14.52 14.34
CA GLN A 244 0.37 -15.83 14.61
C GLN A 244 -1.14 -15.79 14.40
N ILE A 245 -1.83 -14.74 14.88
CA ILE A 245 -3.27 -14.54 14.66
C ILE A 245 -3.58 -14.52 13.16
N GLY A 246 -2.75 -13.87 12.35
CA GLY A 246 -2.90 -13.86 10.89
C GLY A 246 -2.81 -15.26 10.30
N GLN A 247 -1.78 -16.01 10.66
CA GLN A 247 -1.54 -17.38 10.20
C GLN A 247 -2.69 -18.33 10.58
N ASP A 248 -3.15 -18.27 11.84
CA ASP A 248 -4.24 -19.12 12.34
C ASP A 248 -5.54 -18.86 11.59
N ARG A 249 -5.78 -17.62 11.20
CA ARG A 249 -6.92 -17.19 10.39
C ARG A 249 -6.77 -17.50 8.90
N GLY A 250 -5.62 -18.01 8.46
CA GLY A 250 -5.35 -18.36 7.07
C GLY A 250 -4.92 -17.20 6.20
N ALA A 251 -4.29 -16.19 6.78
CA ALA A 251 -3.70 -15.06 6.08
C ALA A 251 -2.18 -15.02 6.26
N TYR A 252 -1.44 -14.71 5.18
CA TYR A 252 -0.01 -14.44 5.29
C TYR A 252 0.25 -13.04 5.83
N THR A 253 1.29 -12.89 6.65
CA THR A 253 1.75 -11.58 7.12
C THR A 253 2.83 -11.02 6.23
N HIS A 254 2.65 -9.75 5.82
CA HIS A 254 3.65 -8.95 5.12
C HIS A 254 4.09 -7.78 6.02
N LEU A 255 5.40 -7.65 6.22
CA LEU A 255 5.96 -6.66 7.13
C LEU A 255 6.42 -5.40 6.42
N PHE A 256 6.15 -4.28 7.07
CA PHE A 256 6.68 -2.96 6.74
C PHE A 256 7.42 -2.40 7.95
N SER A 257 8.48 -1.66 7.72
CA SER A 257 9.11 -0.88 8.78
C SER A 257 8.43 0.47 8.88
N PHE A 258 8.18 0.93 10.10
CA PHE A 258 7.76 2.31 10.31
C PHE A 258 8.88 3.26 9.89
N PHE A 259 8.49 4.31 9.19
CA PHE A 259 9.32 5.46 8.88
C PHE A 259 8.54 6.74 9.15
N PRO A 260 9.15 7.74 9.79
CA PRO A 260 8.48 9.01 10.05
C PRO A 260 8.15 9.72 8.75
N GLU A 261 6.88 10.10 8.59
CA GLU A 261 6.42 10.92 7.48
C GLU A 261 6.33 12.39 7.90
N LYS A 262 6.96 13.28 7.13
CA LYS A 262 6.91 14.71 7.38
C LYS A 262 5.46 15.22 7.43
N GLY A 263 5.13 16.03 8.42
CA GLY A 263 3.79 16.58 8.63
C GLY A 263 2.81 15.61 9.29
N SER A 264 3.14 14.32 9.44
CA SER A 264 2.32 13.39 10.21
C SER A 264 2.48 13.61 11.72
N PRO A 265 1.51 13.21 12.57
CA PRO A 265 1.68 13.27 14.01
C PRO A 265 2.90 12.50 14.55
N MET A 266 3.34 11.47 13.84
CA MET A 266 4.49 10.64 14.20
C MET A 266 5.79 11.04 13.48
N GLU A 267 5.88 12.23 12.90
CA GLU A 267 7.07 12.70 12.15
C GLU A 267 8.38 12.74 12.96
N LYS A 268 8.27 12.80 14.29
CA LYS A 268 9.43 12.86 15.22
C LYS A 268 9.80 11.50 15.82
N GLN A 269 8.99 10.46 15.56
CA GLN A 269 9.28 9.12 16.06
C GLN A 269 10.37 8.46 15.21
N SER A 270 11.30 7.79 15.87
CA SER A 270 12.35 7.03 15.18
C SER A 270 11.81 5.76 14.52
N SER A 271 12.44 5.36 13.41
CA SER A 271 12.23 4.01 12.86
C SER A 271 12.71 2.94 13.86
N PRO A 272 12.14 1.74 13.83
CA PRO A 272 12.57 0.66 14.73
C PRO A 272 14.05 0.32 14.50
N PRO A 273 14.79 -0.09 15.54
CA PRO A 273 16.13 -0.63 15.39
C PRO A 273 16.17 -1.78 14.38
N LEU A 274 17.26 -1.91 13.62
CA LEU A 274 17.39 -2.99 12.64
C LEU A 274 17.33 -4.37 13.30
N GLY A 275 17.92 -4.54 14.47
CA GLY A 275 17.88 -5.81 15.20
C GLY A 275 16.44 -6.25 15.52
N GLN A 276 15.61 -5.34 16.02
CA GLN A 276 14.18 -5.60 16.23
C GLN A 276 13.52 -6.05 14.91
N TYR A 277 13.74 -5.29 13.83
CA TYR A 277 13.13 -5.60 12.54
C TYR A 277 13.58 -6.98 12.02
N ARG A 278 14.89 -7.34 12.16
CA ARG A 278 15.43 -8.65 11.75
C ARG A 278 14.83 -9.80 12.54
N ARG A 279 14.69 -9.66 13.87
CA ARG A 279 14.08 -10.72 14.70
C ARG A 279 12.62 -10.93 14.29
N ILE A 280 11.86 -9.86 14.04
CA ILE A 280 10.48 -9.97 13.56
C ILE A 280 10.39 -10.55 12.14
N GLN A 281 11.33 -10.24 11.23
CA GLN A 281 11.39 -10.87 9.91
C GLN A 281 11.61 -12.41 10.02
N LEU A 282 12.50 -12.86 10.89
CA LEU A 282 12.71 -14.29 11.17
C LEU A 282 11.45 -14.94 11.76
N ALA A 283 10.86 -14.35 12.80
CA ALA A 283 9.63 -14.84 13.40
C ALA A 283 8.50 -14.96 12.39
N ARG A 284 8.30 -13.92 11.56
CA ARG A 284 7.31 -13.91 10.49
C ARG A 284 7.57 -15.05 9.48
N TRP A 285 8.82 -15.29 9.09
CA TRP A 285 9.15 -16.37 8.19
C TRP A 285 8.82 -17.72 8.80
N ILE A 286 9.27 -17.98 10.04
CA ILE A 286 9.02 -19.22 10.77
C ILE A 286 7.52 -19.52 10.86
N ILE A 287 6.70 -18.51 11.18
CA ILE A 287 5.24 -18.65 11.32
C ILE A 287 4.57 -18.83 9.95
N ASN A 288 4.86 -17.96 8.98
CA ASN A 288 4.24 -18.02 7.65
C ASN A 288 4.53 -19.33 6.92
N GLU A 289 5.77 -19.85 7.03
CA GLU A 289 6.19 -21.10 6.40
C GLU A 289 5.85 -22.34 7.26
N SER A 290 5.11 -22.13 8.37
CA SER A 290 4.69 -23.21 9.29
C SER A 290 5.84 -24.05 9.86
N LEU A 291 7.03 -23.46 9.98
CA LEU A 291 8.21 -24.09 10.57
C LEU A 291 8.15 -24.10 12.10
N GLY A 292 7.39 -23.20 12.69
CA GLY A 292 7.18 -23.03 14.11
C GLY A 292 5.99 -22.16 14.41
N SER A 293 5.81 -21.79 15.68
CA SER A 293 4.71 -20.95 16.13
C SER A 293 5.16 -19.97 17.23
N ALA A 294 4.41 -18.90 17.43
CA ALA A 294 4.64 -17.91 18.48
C ALA A 294 4.73 -18.58 19.89
N GLY A 295 3.94 -19.61 20.14
CA GLY A 295 3.93 -20.33 21.43
C GLY A 295 5.22 -21.11 21.76
N ARG A 296 6.12 -21.29 20.80
CA ARG A 296 7.45 -21.89 21.02
C ARG A 296 8.56 -20.86 21.23
N MET A 297 8.28 -19.59 20.93
CA MET A 297 9.24 -18.51 21.06
C MET A 297 9.29 -17.99 22.48
N LYS A 298 10.46 -17.54 22.95
CA LYS A 298 10.63 -16.95 24.28
C LYS A 298 10.99 -15.48 24.18
N PHE A 299 10.48 -14.73 25.11
CA PHE A 299 10.66 -13.30 25.20
C PHE A 299 11.20 -12.94 26.59
N ASP A 300 11.96 -11.87 26.68
CA ASP A 300 12.37 -11.29 27.94
C ASP A 300 11.24 -10.45 28.57
N GLU A 301 11.54 -9.82 29.73
CA GLU A 301 10.56 -9.02 30.48
C GLU A 301 10.05 -7.80 29.73
N ASP A 302 10.84 -7.29 28.77
CA ASP A 302 10.48 -6.14 27.91
C ASP A 302 9.74 -6.60 26.62
N GLY A 303 9.52 -7.91 26.47
CA GLY A 303 8.85 -8.49 25.31
C GLY A 303 9.74 -8.59 24.07
N ARG A 304 11.08 -8.48 24.21
CA ARG A 304 12.05 -8.73 23.13
C ARG A 304 12.18 -10.23 22.90
N LEU A 305 12.21 -10.64 21.64
CA LEU A 305 12.41 -12.04 21.24
C LEU A 305 13.85 -12.48 21.48
N ILE A 306 14.03 -13.48 22.35
CA ILE A 306 15.34 -14.02 22.77
C ILE A 306 15.59 -15.48 22.34
N ASP A 307 14.52 -16.22 22.00
CA ASP A 307 14.64 -17.61 21.55
C ASP A 307 13.51 -17.91 20.54
N PHE A 308 13.87 -18.40 19.36
CA PHE A 308 12.92 -18.71 18.29
C PHE A 308 12.26 -20.09 18.43
N GLY A 309 12.65 -20.88 19.46
CA GLY A 309 12.17 -22.25 19.68
C GLY A 309 12.68 -23.26 18.66
N MET A 310 13.68 -22.88 17.86
CA MET A 310 14.35 -23.73 16.86
C MET A 310 15.71 -23.15 16.47
N ASP A 311 16.54 -23.97 15.82
CA ASP A 311 17.79 -23.48 15.23
C ASP A 311 17.47 -22.60 13.99
N ILE A 312 17.97 -21.37 14.00
CA ILE A 312 17.74 -20.36 12.97
C ILE A 312 18.96 -20.17 12.05
N GLU A 313 20.07 -20.87 12.28
CA GLU A 313 21.32 -20.63 11.57
C GLU A 313 21.18 -20.87 10.05
N SER A 314 20.47 -21.92 9.66
CA SER A 314 20.19 -22.22 8.25
C SER A 314 19.30 -21.15 7.61
N LEU A 315 18.34 -20.61 8.34
CA LEU A 315 17.44 -19.52 7.87
C LEU A 315 18.21 -18.21 7.67
N ILE A 316 19.10 -17.88 8.62
CA ILE A 316 19.96 -16.69 8.48
C ILE A 316 20.85 -16.82 7.25
N ARG A 317 21.48 -17.98 7.08
CA ARG A 317 22.37 -18.24 5.94
C ARG A 317 21.68 -18.20 4.59
N SER A 318 20.43 -18.64 4.52
CA SER A 318 19.63 -18.56 3.28
C SER A 318 19.32 -17.13 2.85
N GLY A 319 19.21 -16.20 3.81
CA GLY A 319 18.78 -14.83 3.57
C GLY A 319 17.28 -14.64 3.27
N GLU A 320 16.56 -15.74 3.01
CA GLU A 320 15.14 -15.69 2.60
C GLU A 320 14.21 -14.95 3.58
N PRO A 321 14.34 -15.11 4.92
CA PRO A 321 13.51 -14.38 5.88
C PRO A 321 13.58 -12.87 5.75
N PHE A 322 14.72 -12.35 5.26
CA PHE A 322 15.01 -10.91 5.16
C PHE A 322 14.63 -10.30 3.81
N MET A 323 14.20 -11.15 2.86
CA MET A 323 13.68 -10.69 1.59
C MET A 323 12.28 -10.09 1.74
N THR A 324 11.92 -9.25 0.78
CA THR A 324 10.56 -8.70 0.64
C THR A 324 9.54 -9.82 0.61
N SER A 325 8.57 -9.79 1.53
CA SER A 325 7.39 -10.65 1.46
C SER A 325 6.28 -9.96 0.66
N GLY A 326 5.48 -10.74 -0.08
CA GLY A 326 4.40 -10.20 -0.89
C GLY A 326 3.73 -11.24 -1.78
N CYS A 327 2.76 -10.80 -2.56
CA CYS A 327 2.04 -11.68 -3.47
C CYS A 327 2.97 -12.23 -4.56
N PRO A 328 2.82 -13.53 -4.93
CA PRO A 328 3.67 -14.16 -5.94
C PRO A 328 3.37 -13.67 -7.35
N GLY A 329 4.36 -13.83 -8.23
CA GLY A 329 4.25 -13.65 -9.66
C GLY A 329 3.89 -14.93 -10.41
N ARG A 330 4.08 -14.91 -11.74
CA ARG A 330 3.84 -16.07 -12.63
C ARG A 330 4.79 -17.25 -12.34
N ASP A 331 5.97 -16.95 -11.81
CA ASP A 331 7.00 -17.92 -11.44
C ASP A 331 6.82 -18.52 -10.03
N GLY A 332 5.73 -18.19 -9.35
CA GLY A 332 5.46 -18.58 -7.98
C GLY A 332 6.31 -17.83 -6.93
N LYS A 333 7.31 -17.05 -7.37
CA LYS A 333 8.16 -16.25 -6.48
C LYS A 333 7.51 -14.92 -6.20
N VAL A 334 7.91 -14.26 -5.11
CA VAL A 334 7.41 -12.93 -4.73
C VAL A 334 7.61 -11.93 -5.86
N ALA A 335 6.52 -11.31 -6.31
CA ALA A 335 6.52 -10.23 -7.29
C ALA A 335 6.28 -8.86 -6.64
N CYS A 336 5.56 -8.80 -5.52
CA CYS A 336 5.29 -7.54 -4.82
C CYS A 336 6.52 -7.09 -4.02
N ASN A 337 7.28 -6.14 -4.57
CA ASN A 337 8.44 -5.54 -3.90
C ASN A 337 8.08 -4.22 -3.20
N ARG A 338 6.81 -4.04 -2.79
CA ARG A 338 6.33 -2.80 -2.21
C ARG A 338 7.11 -2.34 -0.97
N PRO A 339 7.45 -3.20 0.01
CA PRO A 339 8.27 -2.78 1.14
C PRO A 339 9.62 -2.19 0.72
N TYR A 340 10.29 -2.82 -0.25
CA TYR A 340 11.53 -2.28 -0.82
C TYR A 340 11.29 -1.04 -1.67
N GLY A 341 10.27 -1.02 -2.52
CA GLY A 341 9.94 0.10 -3.40
C GLY A 341 9.65 1.42 -2.66
N ASN A 342 9.38 1.35 -1.37
CA ASN A 342 9.18 2.49 -0.47
C ASN A 342 10.43 2.82 0.37
N GLU A 343 11.54 2.11 0.20
CA GLU A 343 12.81 2.40 0.88
C GLU A 343 13.66 3.37 0.06
N ARG A 344 14.43 4.22 0.77
CA ARG A 344 15.42 5.09 0.12
C ARG A 344 16.70 4.31 -0.13
N PRO A 345 17.33 4.44 -1.30
CA PRO A 345 18.54 3.70 -1.62
C PRO A 345 19.76 4.09 -0.76
N SER A 346 19.69 5.20 -0.03
CA SER A 346 20.76 5.73 0.83
C SER A 346 20.79 5.18 2.25
N GLY A 347 19.90 4.26 2.60
CA GLY A 347 19.84 3.65 3.93
C GLY A 347 20.16 2.15 3.92
N PRO A 348 20.40 1.54 5.09
CA PRO A 348 20.51 0.08 5.17
C PRO A 348 19.22 -0.56 4.68
N ILE A 349 19.36 -1.61 3.83
CA ILE A 349 18.22 -2.34 3.27
C ILE A 349 17.52 -3.10 4.39
N ARG A 350 16.25 -2.81 4.62
CA ARG A 350 15.40 -3.55 5.56
C ARG A 350 14.72 -4.76 4.91
N ASN A 351 14.33 -4.61 3.65
CA ASN A 351 13.65 -5.65 2.88
C ASN A 351 14.42 -5.88 1.58
N PHE A 352 15.12 -6.98 1.48
CA PHE A 352 15.92 -7.29 0.28
C PHE A 352 14.99 -7.68 -0.88
N PRO A 353 15.10 -7.04 -2.05
CA PRO A 353 14.32 -7.41 -3.25
C PRO A 353 14.98 -8.56 -4.03
N PHE A 354 16.14 -8.99 -3.60
CA PHE A 354 16.99 -10.05 -4.15
C PHE A 354 17.60 -10.87 -3.00
N PRO A 355 18.14 -12.07 -3.26
CA PRO A 355 18.88 -12.82 -2.24
C PRO A 355 20.02 -11.97 -1.67
N PRO A 356 20.11 -11.84 -0.33
CA PRO A 356 21.23 -11.18 0.32
C PRO A 356 22.56 -11.85 -0.04
N GLU A 357 23.61 -11.04 -0.26
CA GLU A 357 24.97 -11.49 -0.48
C GLU A 357 25.65 -11.84 0.86
N THR A 358 26.86 -12.44 0.81
CA THR A 358 27.58 -12.87 2.02
C THR A 358 27.78 -11.72 3.01
N GLU A 359 28.16 -10.55 2.51
CA GLU A 359 28.37 -9.33 3.31
C GLU A 359 27.08 -8.86 3.99
N ASP A 360 25.95 -8.96 3.28
CA ASP A 360 24.63 -8.64 3.84
C ASP A 360 24.27 -9.61 4.99
N ILE A 361 24.56 -10.89 4.82
CA ILE A 361 24.28 -11.92 5.85
C ILE A 361 25.13 -11.66 7.10
N GLU A 362 26.40 -11.30 6.95
CA GLU A 362 27.27 -10.96 8.10
C GLU A 362 26.79 -9.70 8.82
N GLU A 363 26.33 -8.69 8.07
CA GLU A 363 25.72 -7.50 8.66
C GLU A 363 24.43 -7.86 9.41
N ILE A 364 23.54 -8.67 8.81
CA ILE A 364 22.32 -9.16 9.46
C ILE A 364 22.62 -9.90 10.76
N ARG A 365 23.65 -10.78 10.79
CA ARG A 365 24.10 -11.46 12.01
C ARG A 365 24.48 -10.47 13.11
N THR A 366 25.18 -9.41 12.73
CA THR A 366 25.59 -8.37 13.68
C THR A 366 24.37 -7.59 14.21
N GLN A 367 23.39 -7.34 13.36
CA GLN A 367 22.13 -6.67 13.73
C GLN A 367 21.26 -7.52 14.66
N LEU A 368 21.30 -8.83 14.58
CA LEU A 368 20.52 -9.75 15.41
C LEU A 368 21.00 -9.86 16.86
N LYS A 369 22.27 -9.55 17.13
CA LYS A 369 22.85 -9.48 18.48
C LYS A 369 22.29 -8.29 19.26
#